data_f22395bb8d7a030ee261db2ea7902a19
#
_entry.id   f22395bb8d7a030ee261db2ea7902a19
#
_cell.length_a   1.000
_cell.length_b   1.000
_cell.length_c   1.000
_cell.angle_alpha   90.00
_cell.angle_beta   90.00
_cell.angle_gamma   90.00
#
_symmetry.space_group_name_H-M   'P 1'
#
loop_
_entity.id
_entity.type
_entity.pdbx_description
1 polymer ?
#
loop_
_entity_poly.entity_id
_entity_poly.type
_entity_poly.pdbx_seq_one_letter_code
_entity_poly.pdbx_strand_id
1 'polypeptide(L)'
;MNTNYYLWRHYRKYLSFEHKNDLPFMCFTLPFFCFYTASINANEITKKNNISPSSQILLGENNEIRNADDNTILAWMDDSEDKLADTIHDYSESLDQYVGKEDEDEPMMNRSYLRIKFKPRYSHRGYSDFDANVYLKLDLPHTKRNWKLIFETDPDDFDSLESKQRGISGENDSSSSAVGGVRLQDKILGNWKTNFDIGVKVRWPPDPFVRVNASRVDILSERWTSRIKQEIFFYHEKGPGAVTYFDFYRAMNEDETQIFKASTSGQFLDEDNNWELVQIFEYFDRLNDNHLMEYSIGISADTREEDEISNYWVSASWTQKLYKDWIYLTIEPEIEFPKEYDYHINPGIMLQLELFFIKNGNYDRLNRYIPLPYEKD
;
A
#
# COMPACT_ATOMS: atom_id res chain seq x y z
N MET A 1 17.80 26.06 -41.04
CA MET A 1 19.03 26.42 -40.30
C MET A 1 18.63 26.97 -38.93
N ASN A 2 19.10 26.32 -37.86
CA ASN A 2 19.01 26.73 -36.46
C ASN A 2 17.70 26.54 -35.69
N THR A 3 17.27 25.28 -35.51
CA THR A 3 16.31 24.91 -34.46
C THR A 3 16.98 24.13 -33.29
N ASN A 4 18.29 23.82 -33.43
CA ASN A 4 19.01 23.02 -32.43
C ASN A 4 19.76 23.84 -31.35
N TYR A 5 19.69 25.17 -31.41
CA TYR A 5 20.45 26.03 -30.47
C TYR A 5 19.69 26.36 -29.17
N TYR A 6 18.36 26.21 -29.16
CA TYR A 6 17.53 26.52 -27.96
C TYR A 6 17.47 25.37 -26.97
N LEU A 7 17.50 24.12 -27.42
CA LEU A 7 17.49 22.95 -26.54
C LEU A 7 18.78 22.79 -25.72
N TRP A 8 19.94 23.22 -26.27
CA TRP A 8 21.22 23.12 -25.59
C TRP A 8 21.43 24.17 -24.49
N ARG A 9 20.72 25.28 -24.54
CA ARG A 9 20.82 26.35 -23.54
C ARG A 9 20.02 26.06 -22.26
N HIS A 10 19.00 25.28 -22.37
CA HIS A 10 18.23 24.80 -21.19
C HIS A 10 19.00 23.68 -20.45
N TYR A 11 19.60 22.75 -21.16
CA TYR A 11 20.37 21.65 -20.54
C TYR A 11 21.63 22.13 -19.79
N ARG A 12 22.22 23.22 -20.20
CA ARG A 12 23.45 23.77 -19.54
C ARG A 12 23.14 24.49 -18.21
N LYS A 13 21.90 24.84 -17.94
CA LYS A 13 21.50 25.49 -16.69
C LYS A 13 21.40 24.50 -15.53
N TYR A 14 21.22 23.21 -15.84
CA TYR A 14 21.10 22.13 -14.84
C TYR A 14 22.43 21.44 -14.49
N LEU A 15 23.53 21.80 -15.17
CA LEU A 15 24.85 21.19 -14.91
C LEU A 15 25.86 22.13 -14.28
N SER A 16 25.50 23.36 -13.93
CA SER A 16 26.37 24.22 -13.14
C SER A 16 26.03 24.11 -11.66
N PHE A 17 26.41 23.01 -11.04
CA PHE A 17 26.64 22.98 -9.60
C PHE A 17 27.82 23.85 -9.28
N GLU A 18 27.60 25.11 -8.95
CA GLU A 18 28.59 25.88 -8.21
C GLU A 18 28.67 25.29 -6.80
N HIS A 19 29.87 24.80 -6.46
CA HIS A 19 30.28 24.45 -5.12
C HIS A 19 30.04 25.67 -4.20
N LYS A 20 28.92 25.64 -3.44
CA LYS A 20 28.89 26.26 -2.13
C LYS A 20 29.10 25.14 -1.11
N ASN A 21 30.32 25.04 -0.62
CA ASN A 21 30.66 24.38 0.60
C ASN A 21 29.88 25.06 1.73
N ASP A 22 28.86 24.42 2.25
CA ASP A 22 28.34 24.56 3.62
C ASP A 22 27.04 23.72 3.74
N LEU A 23 27.17 22.38 3.59
CA LEU A 23 26.20 21.46 4.13
C LEU A 23 26.82 20.87 5.39
N PRO A 24 26.25 21.11 6.58
CA PRO A 24 26.63 20.34 7.73
C PRO A 24 26.20 18.90 7.50
N PHE A 25 27.18 18.03 7.29
CA PHE A 25 27.01 16.59 7.37
C PHE A 25 26.47 16.27 8.78
N MET A 26 25.16 16.26 8.91
CA MET A 26 24.52 15.67 10.09
C MET A 26 24.75 14.15 9.97
N CYS A 27 25.86 13.70 10.55
CA CYS A 27 26.06 12.31 10.89
C CYS A 27 24.93 11.91 11.84
N PHE A 28 23.89 11.27 11.30
CA PHE A 28 22.92 10.53 12.11
C PHE A 28 23.63 9.31 12.71
N THR A 29 24.28 9.51 13.83
CA THR A 29 24.65 8.42 14.72
C THR A 29 23.36 7.91 15.34
N LEU A 30 22.84 6.80 14.82
CA LEU A 30 21.77 6.02 15.40
C LEU A 30 22.11 5.70 16.87
N PRO A 31 21.30 6.12 17.85
CA PRO A 31 21.40 5.57 19.17
C PRO A 31 20.86 4.13 19.12
N PHE A 32 21.74 3.17 19.29
CA PHE A 32 21.40 1.79 19.59
C PHE A 32 20.66 1.77 20.93
N PHE A 33 19.32 1.76 20.89
CA PHE A 33 18.53 1.43 22.07
C PHE A 33 18.56 -0.08 22.25
N CYS A 34 19.35 -0.53 23.22
CA CYS A 34 19.25 -1.87 23.79
C CYS A 34 17.89 -2.03 24.48
N PHE A 35 16.95 -2.70 23.82
CA PHE A 35 15.75 -3.19 24.50
C PHE A 35 16.11 -4.41 25.34
N TYR A 36 16.14 -4.19 26.65
CA TYR A 36 16.13 -5.27 27.65
C TYR A 36 14.73 -5.93 27.60
N THR A 37 14.67 -7.17 27.17
CA THR A 37 13.45 -7.98 27.24
C THR A 37 13.23 -8.42 28.68
N ALA A 38 12.30 -7.76 29.36
CA ALA A 38 11.75 -8.27 30.60
C ALA A 38 10.68 -9.33 30.26
N SER A 39 11.03 -10.59 30.47
CA SER A 39 10.07 -11.70 30.42
C SER A 39 9.11 -11.59 31.61
N ILE A 40 7.86 -11.23 31.33
CA ILE A 40 6.79 -11.32 32.33
C ILE A 40 6.15 -12.70 32.19
N ASN A 41 6.44 -13.59 33.13
CA ASN A 41 5.72 -14.84 33.33
C ASN A 41 4.29 -14.55 33.80
N ALA A 42 3.31 -14.77 32.97
CA ALA A 42 1.92 -14.78 33.37
C ALA A 42 1.45 -16.23 33.59
N ASN A 43 1.72 -16.74 34.77
CA ASN A 43 1.04 -17.91 35.33
C ASN A 43 0.12 -17.47 36.46
N GLU A 44 -1.05 -18.09 36.46
CA GLU A 44 -2.08 -18.10 37.53
C GLU A 44 -2.95 -16.86 37.71
N ILE A 45 -4.20 -16.99 37.22
CA ILE A 45 -5.40 -16.80 38.05
C ILE A 45 -6.55 -17.63 37.46
N THR A 46 -6.67 -18.88 37.91
CA THR A 46 -7.91 -19.65 37.89
C THR A 46 -8.66 -19.33 39.16
N LYS A 47 -9.77 -18.58 39.11
CA LYS A 47 -10.74 -18.50 40.17
C LYS A 47 -12.09 -18.97 39.65
N LYS A 48 -12.48 -20.16 40.15
CA LYS A 48 -13.83 -20.70 40.11
C LYS A 48 -14.86 -19.70 40.65
N ASN A 49 -15.87 -19.38 39.87
CA ASN A 49 -17.13 -18.90 40.42
C ASN A 49 -18.24 -19.84 39.99
N ASN A 50 -18.76 -20.58 40.99
CA ASN A 50 -19.99 -21.32 40.91
C ASN A 50 -21.15 -20.32 40.80
N ILE A 51 -21.92 -20.38 39.72
CA ILE A 51 -23.23 -19.74 39.62
C ILE A 51 -24.30 -20.83 39.51
N SER A 52 -25.26 -20.74 40.40
CA SER A 52 -26.41 -21.61 40.61
C SER A 52 -27.34 -21.70 39.39
N PRO A 53 -28.00 -22.85 39.12
CA PRO A 53 -28.81 -23.07 37.94
C PRO A 53 -30.26 -22.66 38.18
N SER A 54 -30.62 -21.41 37.89
CA SER A 54 -32.04 -21.00 37.90
C SER A 54 -32.40 -19.82 37.01
N SER A 55 -31.81 -19.75 35.79
CA SER A 55 -32.23 -18.79 34.75
C SER A 55 -32.13 -19.34 33.32
N GLN A 56 -32.47 -20.61 33.15
CA GLN A 56 -32.51 -21.25 31.82
C GLN A 56 -33.95 -21.42 31.29
N ILE A 57 -34.79 -20.42 31.35
CA ILE A 57 -36.06 -20.43 30.61
C ILE A 57 -36.33 -18.99 30.21
N LEU A 58 -35.90 -18.59 29.02
CA LEU A 58 -36.40 -17.50 28.15
C LEU A 58 -35.44 -17.05 27.03
N LEU A 59 -34.49 -17.87 26.59
CA LEU A 59 -33.58 -17.53 25.48
C LEU A 59 -33.70 -18.45 24.26
N GLY A 60 -34.75 -19.30 24.18
CA GLY A 60 -34.89 -20.30 23.10
C GLY A 60 -35.49 -19.78 21.78
N GLU A 61 -36.27 -18.71 21.79
CA GLU A 61 -37.00 -18.29 20.57
C GLU A 61 -36.35 -17.19 19.76
N ASN A 62 -35.43 -16.41 20.33
CA ASN A 62 -34.78 -15.31 19.58
C ASN A 62 -33.51 -15.73 18.85
N ASN A 63 -32.91 -16.89 19.14
CA ASN A 63 -31.68 -17.32 18.47
C ASN A 63 -31.95 -18.02 17.13
N GLU A 64 -33.11 -18.65 16.94
CA GLU A 64 -33.43 -19.26 15.63
C GLU A 64 -33.76 -18.21 14.55
N ILE A 65 -34.42 -17.10 14.94
CA ILE A 65 -34.73 -16.02 13.99
C ILE A 65 -33.47 -15.26 13.59
N ARG A 66 -32.55 -14.98 14.51
CA ARG A 66 -31.26 -14.37 14.20
C ARG A 66 -30.40 -15.27 13.31
N ASN A 67 -30.29 -16.55 13.59
CA ASN A 67 -29.49 -17.48 12.82
C ASN A 67 -30.04 -17.71 11.39
N ALA A 68 -31.36 -17.62 11.18
CA ALA A 68 -31.95 -17.74 9.84
C ALA A 68 -31.69 -16.51 8.98
N ASP A 69 -31.82 -15.31 9.55
CA ASP A 69 -31.55 -14.06 8.85
C ASP A 69 -30.05 -13.88 8.57
N ASP A 70 -29.16 -14.19 9.53
CA ASP A 70 -27.72 -14.15 9.36
C ASP A 70 -27.24 -15.11 8.27
N ASN A 71 -27.76 -16.34 8.23
CA ASN A 71 -27.45 -17.31 7.17
C ASN A 71 -27.90 -16.82 5.78
N THR A 72 -29.01 -16.10 5.69
CA THR A 72 -29.53 -15.56 4.43
C THR A 72 -28.65 -14.40 3.93
N ILE A 73 -28.21 -13.51 4.83
CA ILE A 73 -27.32 -12.39 4.49
C ILE A 73 -25.97 -12.93 4.05
N LEU A 74 -25.37 -13.87 4.78
CA LEU A 74 -24.09 -14.48 4.45
C LEU A 74 -24.14 -15.22 3.10
N ALA A 75 -25.21 -15.97 2.84
CA ALA A 75 -25.41 -16.66 1.55
C ALA A 75 -25.55 -15.66 0.39
N TRP A 76 -26.23 -14.54 0.61
CA TRP A 76 -26.32 -13.46 -0.40
C TRP A 76 -24.96 -12.79 -0.63
N MET A 77 -24.17 -12.58 0.43
CA MET A 77 -22.81 -12.01 0.31
C MET A 77 -21.90 -12.92 -0.50
N ASP A 78 -21.93 -14.24 -0.24
CA ASP A 78 -21.17 -15.23 -1.00
C ASP A 78 -21.56 -15.26 -2.48
N ASP A 79 -22.87 -15.35 -2.76
CA ASP A 79 -23.38 -15.32 -4.14
C ASP A 79 -23.03 -14.02 -4.88
N SER A 80 -22.95 -12.90 -4.17
CA SER A 80 -22.56 -11.62 -4.73
C SER A 80 -21.06 -11.55 -4.99
N GLU A 81 -20.22 -12.10 -4.10
CA GLU A 81 -18.76 -12.21 -4.26
C GLU A 81 -18.45 -13.13 -5.43
N ASP A 82 -19.00 -14.35 -5.46
CA ASP A 82 -18.80 -15.31 -6.54
C ASP A 82 -19.19 -14.70 -7.90
N LYS A 83 -20.35 -14.07 -8.02
CA LYS A 83 -20.81 -13.44 -9.26
C LYS A 83 -19.90 -12.31 -9.71
N LEU A 84 -19.41 -11.49 -8.79
CA LEU A 84 -18.54 -10.37 -9.13
C LEU A 84 -17.17 -10.88 -9.56
N ALA A 85 -16.60 -11.85 -8.85
CA ALA A 85 -15.34 -12.48 -9.19
C ALA A 85 -15.42 -13.22 -10.55
N ASP A 86 -16.53 -13.95 -10.81
CA ASP A 86 -16.79 -14.57 -12.11
C ASP A 86 -16.91 -13.53 -13.23
N THR A 87 -17.67 -12.46 -13.01
CA THR A 87 -17.84 -11.39 -14.00
C THR A 87 -16.50 -10.77 -14.39
N ILE A 88 -15.65 -10.46 -13.43
CA ILE A 88 -14.32 -9.89 -13.66
C ILE A 88 -13.45 -10.87 -14.46
N HIS A 89 -13.51 -12.14 -14.09
CA HIS A 89 -12.77 -13.20 -14.78
C HIS A 89 -13.21 -13.35 -16.23
N ASP A 90 -14.51 -13.44 -16.47
CA ASP A 90 -15.11 -13.62 -17.80
C ASP A 90 -14.84 -12.40 -18.72
N TYR A 91 -14.88 -11.17 -18.16
CA TYR A 91 -14.47 -9.98 -18.91
C TYR A 91 -12.99 -10.02 -19.29
N SER A 92 -12.13 -10.41 -18.35
CA SER A 92 -10.69 -10.55 -18.61
C SER A 92 -10.44 -11.59 -19.70
N GLU A 93 -11.07 -12.76 -19.60
CA GLU A 93 -10.94 -13.83 -20.58
C GLU A 93 -11.45 -13.39 -21.96
N SER A 94 -12.60 -12.72 -22.04
CA SER A 94 -13.15 -12.20 -23.29
C SER A 94 -12.22 -11.19 -23.95
N LEU A 95 -11.61 -10.29 -23.16
CA LEU A 95 -10.65 -9.32 -23.67
C LEU A 95 -9.35 -9.99 -24.11
N ASP A 96 -8.89 -10.97 -23.35
CA ASP A 96 -7.68 -11.72 -23.65
C ASP A 96 -7.82 -12.52 -24.96
N GLN A 97 -8.98 -13.16 -25.18
CA GLN A 97 -9.31 -13.83 -26.45
C GLN A 97 -9.40 -12.84 -27.64
N TYR A 98 -9.90 -11.63 -27.40
CA TYR A 98 -10.00 -10.61 -28.45
C TYR A 98 -8.64 -10.05 -28.87
N VAL A 99 -7.73 -9.86 -27.92
CA VAL A 99 -6.40 -9.23 -28.13
C VAL A 99 -5.31 -10.30 -28.36
N GLY A 100 -5.48 -11.49 -27.79
CA GLY A 100 -4.58 -12.62 -27.91
C GLY A 100 -4.69 -13.32 -29.27
N LYS A 101 -3.68 -14.06 -29.66
CA LYS A 101 -3.72 -14.96 -30.82
C LYS A 101 -4.06 -16.37 -30.35
N GLU A 102 -4.93 -17.06 -31.10
CA GLU A 102 -5.49 -18.39 -30.83
C GLU A 102 -4.48 -19.57 -30.71
N ASP A 103 -3.18 -19.34 -30.56
CA ASP A 103 -2.17 -20.38 -30.80
C ASP A 103 -1.55 -21.03 -29.56
N GLU A 104 -2.13 -20.87 -28.36
CA GLU A 104 -1.52 -21.50 -27.18
C GLU A 104 -2.53 -22.33 -26.39
N ASP A 105 -2.42 -23.67 -26.53
CA ASP A 105 -3.18 -24.69 -25.79
C ASP A 105 -2.77 -24.84 -24.30
N GLU A 106 -1.96 -23.96 -23.74
CA GLU A 106 -1.58 -24.02 -22.33
C GLU A 106 -2.54 -23.21 -21.46
N PRO A 107 -3.14 -23.84 -20.43
CA PRO A 107 -4.02 -23.15 -19.51
C PRO A 107 -3.20 -22.17 -18.64
N MET A 108 -3.14 -20.91 -19.04
CA MET A 108 -2.52 -19.87 -18.24
C MET A 108 -3.47 -19.40 -17.13
N MET A 109 -2.93 -19.18 -15.94
CA MET A 109 -3.73 -18.78 -14.79
C MET A 109 -4.07 -17.29 -14.87
N ASN A 110 -5.35 -16.98 -15.09
CA ASN A 110 -5.89 -15.62 -15.02
C ASN A 110 -6.07 -15.21 -13.55
N ARG A 111 -5.32 -14.18 -13.13
CA ARG A 111 -5.35 -13.61 -11.77
C ARG A 111 -5.93 -12.20 -11.75
N SER A 112 -7.01 -11.99 -12.49
CA SER A 112 -7.77 -10.76 -12.46
C SER A 112 -8.46 -10.58 -11.12
N TYR A 113 -8.50 -9.34 -10.62
CA TYR A 113 -9.15 -9.03 -9.35
C TYR A 113 -9.69 -7.60 -9.29
N LEU A 114 -10.67 -7.40 -8.42
CA LEU A 114 -11.18 -6.11 -8.00
C LEU A 114 -10.93 -5.96 -6.50
N ARG A 115 -10.41 -4.80 -6.10
CA ARG A 115 -10.23 -4.40 -4.71
C ARG A 115 -10.93 -3.07 -4.48
N ILE A 116 -11.73 -3.01 -3.43
CA ILE A 116 -12.42 -1.80 -3.00
C ILE A 116 -12.00 -1.51 -1.56
N LYS A 117 -11.62 -0.27 -1.28
CA LYS A 117 -11.27 0.20 0.06
C LYS A 117 -12.11 1.41 0.42
N PHE A 118 -12.58 1.46 1.66
CA PHE A 118 -13.22 2.61 2.28
C PHE A 118 -12.43 2.99 3.52
N LYS A 119 -11.98 4.24 3.60
CA LYS A 119 -11.07 4.72 4.65
C LYS A 119 -11.56 6.03 5.25
N PRO A 120 -12.57 6.03 6.14
CA PRO A 120 -12.84 7.18 6.97
C PRO A 120 -11.72 7.41 7.97
N ARG A 121 -11.25 8.67 8.06
CA ARG A 121 -10.25 9.13 9.02
C ARG A 121 -10.77 10.35 9.77
N TYR A 122 -10.50 10.42 11.05
CA TYR A 122 -10.83 11.55 11.90
C TYR A 122 -9.65 11.91 12.79
N SER A 123 -9.35 13.20 12.93
CA SER A 123 -8.37 13.70 13.89
C SER A 123 -8.94 14.81 14.78
N HIS A 124 -8.33 15.01 15.96
CA HIS A 124 -8.84 15.92 16.99
C HIS A 124 -8.95 17.37 16.53
N ARG A 125 -8.07 17.83 15.65
CA ARG A 125 -8.09 19.21 15.16
C ARG A 125 -9.06 19.44 14.00
N GLY A 126 -10.03 18.55 13.84
CA GLY A 126 -11.19 18.74 12.96
C GLY A 126 -10.96 18.27 11.54
N TYR A 127 -9.85 17.63 11.26
CA TYR A 127 -9.66 16.96 9.98
C TYR A 127 -10.50 15.68 9.96
N SER A 128 -11.45 15.64 9.05
CA SER A 128 -12.18 14.40 8.74
C SER A 128 -12.12 14.18 7.24
N ASP A 129 -11.63 13.01 6.87
CA ASP A 129 -11.50 12.59 5.49
C ASP A 129 -12.24 11.27 5.26
N PHE A 130 -12.71 11.10 4.04
CA PHE A 130 -13.32 9.86 3.60
C PHE A 130 -12.80 9.51 2.21
N ASP A 131 -11.96 8.50 2.16
CA ASP A 131 -11.38 8.01 0.93
C ASP A 131 -12.05 6.69 0.52
N ALA A 132 -12.32 6.54 -0.78
CA ALA A 132 -12.88 5.34 -1.39
C ALA A 132 -12.12 5.00 -2.67
N ASN A 133 -11.24 4.00 -2.58
CA ASN A 133 -10.44 3.58 -3.72
C ASN A 133 -10.98 2.29 -4.34
N VAL A 134 -11.04 2.28 -5.66
CA VAL A 134 -11.33 1.09 -6.47
C VAL A 134 -10.11 0.80 -7.34
N TYR A 135 -9.62 -0.42 -7.25
CA TYR A 135 -8.52 -0.91 -8.08
C TYR A 135 -8.95 -2.18 -8.81
N LEU A 136 -9.01 -2.11 -10.14
CA LEU A 136 -9.30 -3.25 -11.01
C LEU A 136 -8.07 -3.60 -11.82
N LYS A 137 -7.68 -4.87 -11.75
CA LYS A 137 -6.62 -5.44 -12.57
C LYS A 137 -7.19 -6.59 -13.40
N LEU A 138 -7.04 -6.52 -14.72
CA LEU A 138 -7.38 -7.60 -15.64
C LEU A 138 -6.09 -8.17 -16.23
N ASP A 139 -5.84 -9.45 -15.97
CA ASP A 139 -4.72 -10.18 -16.56
C ASP A 139 -5.11 -10.67 -17.97
N LEU A 140 -4.21 -10.49 -18.94
CA LEU A 140 -4.37 -10.94 -20.33
C LEU A 140 -3.24 -11.93 -20.66
N PRO A 141 -3.31 -13.17 -20.15
CA PRO A 141 -2.20 -14.13 -20.22
C PRO A 141 -1.88 -14.61 -21.64
N HIS A 142 -2.86 -14.67 -22.57
CA HIS A 142 -2.64 -15.09 -23.95
C HIS A 142 -2.09 -14.01 -24.87
N THR A 143 -1.88 -12.79 -24.35
CA THR A 143 -1.14 -11.77 -25.11
C THR A 143 0.34 -12.11 -25.13
N LYS A 144 1.03 -11.85 -26.25
CA LYS A 144 2.48 -12.16 -26.43
C LYS A 144 3.42 -11.61 -25.34
N ARG A 145 2.93 -10.71 -24.49
CA ARG A 145 3.69 -10.01 -23.46
C ARG A 145 3.00 -10.03 -22.10
N ASN A 146 2.01 -10.90 -21.90
CA ASN A 146 1.23 -10.98 -20.65
C ASN A 146 0.81 -9.57 -20.17
N TRP A 147 0.12 -8.85 -21.03
CA TRP A 147 -0.34 -7.50 -20.71
C TRP A 147 -1.36 -7.54 -19.58
N LYS A 148 -1.42 -6.46 -18.82
CA LYS A 148 -2.40 -6.26 -17.77
C LYS A 148 -3.10 -4.93 -18.01
N LEU A 149 -4.42 -4.94 -18.02
CA LEU A 149 -5.18 -3.70 -17.95
C LEU A 149 -5.34 -3.31 -16.48
N ILE A 150 -5.07 -2.06 -16.19
CA ILE A 150 -5.23 -1.49 -14.86
C ILE A 150 -6.22 -0.35 -14.92
N PHE A 151 -7.09 -0.31 -13.92
CA PHE A 151 -7.95 0.83 -13.65
C PHE A 151 -7.88 1.11 -12.16
N GLU A 152 -7.63 2.35 -11.80
CA GLU A 152 -7.44 2.79 -10.43
C GLU A 152 -8.12 4.14 -10.25
N THR A 153 -8.96 4.25 -9.24
CA THR A 153 -9.46 5.54 -8.79
C THR A 153 -8.47 6.11 -7.79
N ASP A 154 -8.27 7.40 -7.86
CA ASP A 154 -7.40 8.13 -6.94
C ASP A 154 -5.97 7.57 -6.87
N PRO A 155 -5.20 7.68 -7.98
CA PRO A 155 -3.81 7.24 -8.00
C PRO A 155 -2.96 8.17 -7.12
N ASP A 156 -2.10 7.55 -6.31
CA ASP A 156 -1.26 8.24 -5.32
C ASP A 156 0.03 8.87 -5.88
N ASP A 157 0.20 8.92 -7.21
CA ASP A 157 1.47 9.36 -7.84
C ASP A 157 1.93 10.75 -7.38
N PHE A 158 0.98 11.67 -7.13
CA PHE A 158 1.25 13.04 -6.68
C PHE A 158 0.89 13.31 -5.22
N ASP A 159 0.53 12.28 -4.47
CA ASP A 159 0.36 12.40 -3.04
C ASP A 159 1.69 12.66 -2.33
N SER A 160 1.63 13.24 -1.16
CA SER A 160 2.82 13.37 -0.32
C SER A 160 3.43 11.99 -0.02
N LEU A 161 4.73 11.94 0.11
CA LEU A 161 5.43 10.69 0.40
C LEU A 161 4.98 10.08 1.74
N GLU A 162 4.63 10.93 2.72
CA GLU A 162 4.04 10.50 3.98
C GLU A 162 2.70 9.79 3.74
N SER A 163 1.80 10.39 2.98
CA SER A 163 0.49 9.82 2.65
C SER A 163 0.62 8.46 1.95
N LYS A 164 1.52 8.34 0.98
CA LYS A 164 1.83 7.07 0.30
C LYS A 164 2.32 5.99 1.26
N GLN A 165 3.22 6.34 2.16
CA GLN A 165 3.81 5.39 3.11
C GLN A 165 2.80 4.94 4.17
N ARG A 166 1.94 5.83 4.62
CA ARG A 166 0.90 5.54 5.61
C ARG A 166 -0.37 4.97 4.98
N GLY A 167 -0.49 5.07 3.64
CA GLY A 167 -1.69 4.66 2.93
C GLY A 167 -2.91 5.49 3.28
N ILE A 168 -2.72 6.77 3.61
CA ILE A 168 -3.76 7.77 3.83
C ILE A 168 -3.95 8.59 2.56
N SER A 169 -5.13 9.21 2.38
CA SER A 169 -5.36 10.09 1.24
C SER A 169 -4.53 11.35 1.34
N GLY A 170 -4.00 11.80 0.22
CA GLY A 170 -3.27 13.07 0.14
C GLY A 170 -4.21 14.26 0.27
N GLU A 171 -3.75 15.30 0.92
CA GLU A 171 -4.51 16.53 1.19
C GLU A 171 -4.78 17.37 -0.08
N ASN A 172 -4.06 17.07 -1.19
CA ASN A 172 -3.93 18.00 -2.31
C ASN A 172 -4.83 17.73 -3.51
N ASP A 173 -5.61 16.66 -3.57
CA ASP A 173 -6.43 16.39 -4.75
C ASP A 173 -7.86 15.95 -4.40
N SER A 174 -8.69 16.92 -4.01
CA SER A 174 -10.14 16.72 -3.81
C SER A 174 -10.91 16.39 -5.10
N SER A 175 -10.23 16.25 -6.23
CA SER A 175 -10.80 15.78 -7.48
C SER A 175 -10.58 14.26 -7.57
N SER A 176 -11.61 13.47 -7.25
CA SER A 176 -11.66 12.04 -7.56
C SER A 176 -11.23 11.81 -9.01
N SER A 177 -9.98 11.46 -9.21
CA SER A 177 -9.41 11.19 -10.53
C SER A 177 -9.24 9.70 -10.69
N ALA A 178 -9.46 9.18 -11.88
CA ALA A 178 -9.22 7.79 -12.20
C ALA A 178 -8.13 7.69 -13.28
N VAL A 179 -7.34 6.64 -13.24
CA VAL A 179 -6.42 6.29 -14.32
C VAL A 179 -6.83 4.97 -14.94
N GLY A 180 -6.72 4.91 -16.27
CA GLY A 180 -6.85 3.68 -17.04
C GLY A 180 -5.59 3.47 -17.85
N GLY A 181 -5.03 2.27 -17.85
CA GLY A 181 -3.78 2.02 -18.55
C GLY A 181 -3.48 0.56 -18.81
N VAL A 182 -2.40 0.35 -19.53
CA VAL A 182 -1.85 -0.95 -19.83
C VAL A 182 -0.50 -1.07 -19.14
N ARG A 183 -0.34 -2.11 -18.32
CA ARG A 183 0.94 -2.53 -17.76
C ARG A 183 1.55 -3.58 -18.67
N LEU A 184 2.73 -3.28 -19.19
CA LEU A 184 3.54 -4.28 -19.88
C LEU A 184 4.18 -5.18 -18.84
N GLN A 185 4.25 -6.47 -19.17
CA GLN A 185 4.72 -7.52 -18.27
C GLN A 185 5.98 -7.17 -17.51
N ASP A 186 6.03 -7.64 -16.27
CA ASP A 186 7.21 -7.67 -15.42
C ASP A 186 8.38 -8.34 -16.15
N LYS A 187 9.44 -7.60 -16.38
CA LYS A 187 10.66 -8.10 -17.00
C LYS A 187 11.78 -8.16 -15.98
N ILE A 188 12.40 -9.33 -15.88
CA ILE A 188 13.58 -9.49 -15.01
C ILE A 188 14.83 -9.13 -15.79
N LEU A 189 15.44 -8.01 -15.43
CA LEU A 189 16.71 -7.52 -15.97
C LEU A 189 17.81 -7.71 -14.93
N GLY A 190 18.58 -8.80 -15.04
CA GLY A 190 19.51 -9.21 -13.98
C GLY A 190 18.74 -9.59 -12.72
N ASN A 191 18.94 -8.86 -11.63
CA ASN A 191 18.22 -9.03 -10.34
C ASN A 191 17.12 -7.98 -10.15
N TRP A 192 16.81 -7.19 -11.18
CA TRP A 192 15.77 -6.17 -11.14
C TRP A 192 14.50 -6.67 -11.81
N LYS A 193 13.40 -6.59 -11.08
CA LYS A 193 12.06 -6.75 -11.65
C LYS A 193 11.59 -5.37 -12.10
N THR A 194 11.25 -5.25 -13.38
CA THR A 194 10.83 -3.98 -13.99
C THR A 194 9.46 -4.12 -14.62
N ASN A 195 8.62 -3.10 -14.50
CA ASN A 195 7.38 -2.98 -15.25
C ASN A 195 7.26 -1.57 -15.84
N PHE A 196 6.43 -1.46 -16.86
CA PHE A 196 6.17 -0.23 -17.57
C PHE A 196 4.67 -0.08 -17.75
N ASP A 197 4.13 1.05 -17.30
CA ASP A 197 2.73 1.41 -17.43
C ASP A 197 2.60 2.58 -18.41
N ILE A 198 1.60 2.52 -19.26
CA ILE A 198 1.18 3.63 -20.11
C ILE A 198 -0.34 3.75 -20.04
N GLY A 199 -0.83 4.97 -19.92
CA GLY A 199 -2.26 5.16 -19.77
C GLY A 199 -2.68 6.61 -19.81
N VAL A 200 -3.88 6.85 -19.34
CA VAL A 200 -4.53 8.16 -19.33
C VAL A 200 -5.21 8.39 -17.99
N LYS A 201 -4.98 9.54 -17.37
CA LYS A 201 -5.78 10.05 -16.25
C LYS A 201 -7.12 10.53 -16.81
N VAL A 202 -8.21 10.00 -16.28
CA VAL A 202 -9.59 10.26 -16.75
C VAL A 202 -10.04 11.61 -16.20
N ARG A 203 -9.82 12.64 -16.99
CA ARG A 203 -10.26 14.02 -16.74
C ARG A 203 -10.42 14.73 -18.08
N TRP A 204 -10.90 15.96 -18.09
CA TRP A 204 -10.99 16.74 -19.32
C TRP A 204 -10.11 18.01 -19.24
N PRO A 205 -9.14 18.20 -20.16
CA PRO A 205 -8.71 17.25 -21.20
C PRO A 205 -8.04 16.00 -20.59
N PRO A 206 -8.03 14.85 -21.32
CA PRO A 206 -7.35 13.64 -20.88
C PRO A 206 -5.85 13.89 -20.67
N ASP A 207 -5.27 13.38 -19.57
CA ASP A 207 -3.88 13.58 -19.23
C ASP A 207 -3.10 12.26 -19.40
N PRO A 208 -2.33 12.08 -20.48
CA PRO A 208 -1.56 10.87 -20.71
C PRO A 208 -0.39 10.77 -19.75
N PHE A 209 -0.10 9.53 -19.31
CA PHE A 209 1.02 9.25 -18.43
C PHE A 209 1.83 8.03 -18.87
N VAL A 210 3.07 8.00 -18.41
CA VAL A 210 3.93 6.84 -18.42
C VAL A 210 4.54 6.65 -17.04
N ARG A 211 4.72 5.37 -16.62
CA ARG A 211 5.32 5.01 -15.33
C ARG A 211 6.25 3.83 -15.51
N VAL A 212 7.41 3.89 -14.91
CA VAL A 212 8.40 2.81 -14.87
C VAL A 212 8.68 2.47 -13.42
N ASN A 213 8.55 1.21 -13.09
CA ASN A 213 8.91 0.69 -11.78
C ASN A 213 10.06 -0.29 -11.93
N ALA A 214 11.02 -0.22 -11.02
CA ALA A 214 12.10 -1.18 -10.89
C ALA A 214 12.24 -1.57 -9.42
N SER A 215 12.34 -2.86 -9.14
CA SER A 215 12.51 -3.37 -7.78
C SER A 215 13.57 -4.44 -7.74
N ARG A 216 14.40 -4.42 -6.70
CA ARG A 216 15.43 -5.41 -6.43
C ARG A 216 15.37 -5.83 -4.99
N VAL A 217 15.54 -7.14 -4.77
CA VAL A 217 15.57 -7.75 -3.44
C VAL A 217 16.88 -8.47 -3.27
N ASP A 218 17.59 -8.22 -2.17
CA ASP A 218 18.85 -8.87 -1.84
C ASP A 218 18.77 -9.46 -0.41
N ILE A 219 19.14 -10.74 -0.27
CA ILE A 219 19.30 -11.38 1.04
C ILE A 219 20.65 -10.97 1.59
N LEU A 220 20.65 -10.19 2.68
CA LEU A 220 21.87 -9.69 3.31
C LEU A 220 22.46 -10.69 4.30
N SER A 221 21.59 -11.44 4.98
CA SER A 221 21.96 -12.51 5.91
C SER A 221 20.77 -13.44 6.15
N GLU A 222 20.92 -14.48 6.98
CA GLU A 222 19.85 -15.44 7.31
C GLU A 222 18.56 -14.77 7.86
N ARG A 223 18.66 -13.57 8.41
CA ARG A 223 17.52 -12.86 9.04
C ARG A 223 17.25 -11.49 8.45
N TRP A 224 18.07 -11.00 7.54
CA TRP A 224 17.95 -9.68 6.98
C TRP A 224 17.82 -9.74 5.46
N THR A 225 16.77 -9.10 4.95
CA THR A 225 16.53 -8.89 3.53
C THR A 225 16.38 -7.39 3.28
N SER A 226 16.94 -6.91 2.19
CA SER A 226 16.73 -5.54 1.72
C SER A 226 15.94 -5.54 0.42
N ARG A 227 15.14 -4.48 0.23
CA ARG A 227 14.47 -4.19 -1.03
C ARG A 227 14.71 -2.74 -1.41
N ILE A 228 15.10 -2.54 -2.66
CA ILE A 228 15.14 -1.22 -3.28
C ILE A 228 14.01 -1.19 -4.31
N LYS A 229 13.15 -0.18 -4.23
CA LYS A 229 12.12 0.08 -5.24
C LYS A 229 12.31 1.51 -5.76
N GLN A 230 12.38 1.65 -7.07
CA GLN A 230 12.44 2.91 -7.76
C GLN A 230 11.21 3.04 -8.64
N GLU A 231 10.54 4.17 -8.57
CA GLU A 231 9.42 4.53 -9.43
C GLU A 231 9.72 5.86 -10.08
N ILE A 232 9.51 5.94 -11.39
CA ILE A 232 9.66 7.17 -12.18
C ILE A 232 8.40 7.28 -13.01
N PHE A 233 7.76 8.44 -12.98
CA PHE A 233 6.56 8.68 -13.75
C PHE A 233 6.59 10.06 -14.40
N PHE A 234 5.79 10.20 -15.43
CA PHE A 234 5.58 11.46 -16.14
C PHE A 234 4.10 11.57 -16.51
N TYR A 235 3.49 12.65 -16.12
CA TYR A 235 2.17 13.08 -16.55
C TYR A 235 2.30 14.33 -17.41
N HIS A 236 1.48 14.44 -18.45
CA HIS A 236 1.61 15.56 -19.39
C HIS A 236 1.39 16.91 -18.70
N GLU A 237 0.48 16.99 -17.75
CA GLU A 237 0.16 18.23 -17.06
C GLU A 237 1.04 18.51 -15.86
N LYS A 238 1.25 17.52 -15.00
CA LYS A 238 1.99 17.67 -13.74
C LYS A 238 3.51 17.47 -13.86
N GLY A 239 3.98 17.00 -15.02
CA GLY A 239 5.39 16.78 -15.26
C GLY A 239 5.94 15.48 -14.65
N PRO A 240 7.27 15.38 -14.49
CA PRO A 240 7.94 14.22 -13.95
C PRO A 240 7.86 14.14 -12.43
N GLY A 241 7.84 12.88 -11.93
CA GLY A 241 8.05 12.57 -10.53
C GLY A 241 8.89 11.32 -10.38
N ALA A 242 9.54 11.18 -9.24
CA ALA A 242 10.37 10.04 -8.90
C ALA A 242 10.26 9.70 -7.42
N VAL A 243 10.13 8.41 -7.10
CA VAL A 243 10.08 7.91 -5.72
C VAL A 243 11.06 6.76 -5.57
N THR A 244 11.84 6.78 -4.50
CA THR A 244 12.78 5.71 -4.15
C THR A 244 12.47 5.20 -2.75
N TYR A 245 12.42 3.88 -2.59
CA TYR A 245 12.23 3.20 -1.31
C TYR A 245 13.41 2.29 -1.04
N PHE A 246 13.94 2.39 0.17
CA PHE A 246 14.96 1.48 0.73
C PHE A 246 14.35 0.80 1.94
N ASP A 247 13.97 -0.46 1.80
CA ASP A 247 13.36 -1.23 2.86
C ASP A 247 14.33 -2.29 3.38
N PHE A 248 14.38 -2.46 4.68
CA PHE A 248 15.10 -3.53 5.36
C PHE A 248 14.11 -4.33 6.20
N TYR A 249 14.08 -5.62 5.98
CA TYR A 249 13.19 -6.57 6.66
C TYR A 249 13.99 -7.49 7.55
N ARG A 250 13.43 -7.81 8.69
CA ARG A 250 14.00 -8.79 9.62
C ARG A 250 12.90 -9.68 10.17
N ALA A 251 13.05 -11.01 10.00
CA ALA A 251 12.26 -11.98 10.74
C ALA A 251 12.69 -11.95 12.23
N MET A 252 11.72 -11.76 13.12
CA MET A 252 11.97 -11.72 14.57
C MET A 252 11.80 -13.09 15.20
N ASN A 253 11.06 -14.00 14.54
CA ASN A 253 10.88 -15.40 14.92
C ASN A 253 11.10 -16.33 13.71
N GLU A 254 11.15 -17.65 13.94
CA GLU A 254 11.43 -18.66 12.91
C GLU A 254 10.23 -18.86 11.96
N ASP A 255 9.01 -18.64 12.44
CA ASP A 255 7.79 -18.80 11.66
C ASP A 255 7.45 -17.55 10.82
N GLU A 256 8.29 -16.51 10.85
CA GLU A 256 8.09 -15.21 10.15
C GLU A 256 6.73 -14.54 10.42
N THR A 257 6.08 -14.88 11.54
CA THR A 257 4.84 -14.24 11.99
C THR A 257 5.08 -12.87 12.60
N GLN A 258 6.33 -12.62 13.03
CA GLN A 258 6.79 -11.35 13.57
C GLN A 258 7.90 -10.79 12.68
N ILE A 259 7.64 -9.63 12.08
CA ILE A 259 8.53 -8.99 11.12
C ILE A 259 8.79 -7.55 11.55
N PHE A 260 10.04 -7.17 11.63
CA PHE A 260 10.46 -5.78 11.73
C PHE A 260 10.82 -5.26 10.34
N LYS A 261 10.36 -4.04 10.00
CA LYS A 261 10.70 -3.35 8.78
C LYS A 261 11.18 -1.93 9.10
N ALA A 262 12.29 -1.54 8.50
CA ALA A 262 12.77 -0.16 8.48
C ALA A 262 12.72 0.32 7.02
N SER A 263 12.05 1.43 6.76
CA SER A 263 11.90 2.00 5.42
C SER A 263 12.38 3.44 5.41
N THR A 264 13.31 3.75 4.50
CA THR A 264 13.75 5.11 4.17
C THR A 264 13.31 5.40 2.75
N SER A 265 12.60 6.47 2.52
CA SER A 265 12.11 6.83 1.19
C SER A 265 12.32 8.30 0.88
N GLY A 266 12.47 8.60 -0.40
CA GLY A 266 12.60 9.93 -0.94
C GLY A 266 11.77 10.10 -2.20
N GLN A 267 11.08 11.24 -2.32
CA GLN A 267 10.26 11.62 -3.45
C GLN A 267 10.69 12.97 -3.99
N PHE A 268 10.65 13.12 -5.30
CA PHE A 268 10.77 14.39 -5.99
C PHE A 268 9.58 14.57 -6.93
N LEU A 269 8.89 15.69 -6.83
CA LEU A 269 7.82 16.12 -7.73
C LEU A 269 8.23 17.42 -8.40
N ASP A 270 8.25 17.45 -9.75
CA ASP A 270 8.62 18.64 -10.52
C ASP A 270 7.57 19.74 -10.42
N GLU A 271 6.28 19.37 -10.30
CA GLU A 271 5.17 20.30 -10.14
C GLU A 271 5.40 21.29 -8.98
N ASP A 272 5.83 20.77 -7.85
CA ASP A 272 6.07 21.54 -6.63
C ASP A 272 7.55 21.95 -6.46
N ASN A 273 8.45 21.42 -7.31
CA ASN A 273 9.91 21.52 -7.15
C ASN A 273 10.35 21.14 -5.72
N ASN A 274 9.75 20.09 -5.17
CA ASN A 274 9.87 19.69 -3.79
C ASN A 274 10.51 18.31 -3.63
N TRP A 275 11.38 18.18 -2.62
CA TRP A 275 11.88 16.91 -2.12
C TRP A 275 11.16 16.56 -0.81
N GLU A 276 10.69 15.34 -0.72
CA GLU A 276 10.11 14.77 0.49
C GLU A 276 10.92 13.56 0.93
N LEU A 277 11.15 13.46 2.22
CA LEU A 277 11.87 12.35 2.85
C LEU A 277 11.01 11.77 3.96
N VAL A 278 10.94 10.44 4.03
CA VAL A 278 10.21 9.74 5.07
C VAL A 278 11.05 8.59 5.62
N GLN A 279 11.12 8.49 6.95
CA GLN A 279 11.68 7.36 7.65
C GLN A 279 10.58 6.72 8.50
N ILE A 280 10.34 5.40 8.29
CA ILE A 280 9.36 4.63 9.07
C ILE A 280 10.03 3.40 9.64
N PHE A 281 9.65 3.05 10.87
CA PHE A 281 9.91 1.76 11.49
C PHE A 281 8.57 1.09 11.77
N GLU A 282 8.42 -0.14 11.31
CA GLU A 282 7.19 -0.92 11.41
C GLU A 282 7.50 -2.27 12.08
N TYR A 283 6.58 -2.70 12.92
CA TYR A 283 6.64 -4.03 13.52
C TYR A 283 5.28 -4.71 13.31
N PHE A 284 5.32 -5.82 12.60
CA PHE A 284 4.16 -6.65 12.29
C PHE A 284 4.14 -7.86 13.22
N ASP A 285 2.98 -8.15 13.81
CA ASP A 285 2.75 -9.31 14.66
C ASP A 285 1.45 -10.00 14.23
N ARG A 286 1.59 -11.11 13.51
CA ARG A 286 0.45 -11.95 13.13
C ARG A 286 0.04 -12.79 14.33
N LEU A 287 -0.98 -12.34 15.06
CA LEU A 287 -1.46 -13.00 16.26
C LEU A 287 -2.06 -14.38 15.99
N ASN A 288 -2.76 -14.52 14.85
CA ASN A 288 -3.37 -15.76 14.37
C ASN A 288 -3.85 -15.58 12.91
N ASP A 289 -4.58 -16.57 12.38
CA ASP A 289 -5.09 -16.55 11.00
C ASP A 289 -6.16 -15.50 10.71
N ASN A 290 -6.66 -14.82 11.75
CA ASN A 290 -7.71 -13.80 11.62
C ASN A 290 -7.29 -12.41 12.09
N HIS A 291 -6.14 -12.26 12.73
CA HIS A 291 -5.72 -11.00 13.35
C HIS A 291 -4.25 -10.69 13.12
N LEU A 292 -4.00 -9.47 12.67
CA LEU A 292 -2.67 -8.87 12.55
C LEU A 292 -2.63 -7.57 13.35
N MET A 293 -1.57 -7.39 14.14
CA MET A 293 -1.19 -6.11 14.74
C MET A 293 0.00 -5.53 13.98
N GLU A 294 -0.05 -4.21 13.78
CA GLU A 294 1.05 -3.46 13.20
C GLU A 294 1.30 -2.22 14.05
N TYR A 295 2.53 -1.96 14.39
CA TYR A 295 2.96 -0.79 15.13
C TYR A 295 3.91 0.01 14.25
N SER A 296 3.68 1.31 14.12
CA SER A 296 4.55 2.17 13.34
C SER A 296 4.97 3.41 14.11
N ILE A 297 6.16 3.89 13.80
CA ILE A 297 6.67 5.19 14.19
C ILE A 297 7.38 5.79 12.98
N GLY A 298 7.11 7.04 12.69
CA GLY A 298 7.70 7.67 11.52
C GLY A 298 7.98 9.16 11.71
N ILE A 299 8.72 9.67 10.76
CA ILE A 299 9.08 11.07 10.61
C ILE A 299 9.09 11.41 9.12
N SER A 300 8.52 12.54 8.77
CA SER A 300 8.57 13.12 7.44
C SER A 300 9.21 14.51 7.45
N ALA A 301 9.85 14.85 6.34
CA ALA A 301 10.43 16.16 6.10
C ALA A 301 10.22 16.55 4.63
N ASP A 302 10.05 17.81 4.35
CA ASP A 302 9.97 18.35 3.00
C ASP A 302 10.81 19.64 2.85
N THR A 303 11.05 20.01 1.60
CA THR A 303 11.86 21.18 1.23
C THR A 303 11.04 22.30 0.62
N ARG A 304 9.69 22.25 0.74
CA ARG A 304 8.77 23.16 0.04
C ARG A 304 8.94 24.61 0.46
N GLU A 305 9.06 24.87 1.73
CA GLU A 305 9.23 26.22 2.27
C GLU A 305 10.63 26.40 2.85
N GLU A 306 11.07 25.49 3.69
CA GLU A 306 12.38 25.41 4.32
C GLU A 306 12.67 23.91 4.55
N ASP A 307 13.96 23.52 4.67
CA ASP A 307 14.36 22.15 4.97
C ASP A 307 13.94 21.77 6.40
N GLU A 308 12.68 21.39 6.59
CA GLU A 308 12.12 21.15 7.92
C GLU A 308 11.37 19.83 8.00
N ILE A 309 11.25 19.36 9.24
CA ILE A 309 10.42 18.21 9.57
C ILE A 309 8.95 18.64 9.44
N SER A 310 8.18 17.93 8.63
CA SER A 310 6.75 18.19 8.42
C SER A 310 5.88 17.50 9.45
N ASN A 311 6.24 16.28 9.88
CA ASN A 311 5.44 15.52 10.84
C ASN A 311 6.25 14.46 11.58
N TYR A 312 5.80 14.12 12.79
CA TYR A 312 6.13 12.88 13.50
C TYR A 312 4.83 12.15 13.81
N TRP A 313 4.84 10.82 13.76
CA TRP A 313 3.66 10.05 14.16
C TRP A 313 4.02 8.73 14.81
N VAL A 314 3.07 8.21 15.56
CA VAL A 314 3.03 6.86 16.05
C VAL A 314 1.64 6.32 15.84
N SER A 315 1.52 5.08 15.32
CA SER A 315 0.25 4.40 15.15
C SER A 315 0.32 2.95 15.57
N ALA A 316 -0.85 2.38 15.83
CA ALA A 316 -1.01 0.96 16.07
C ALA A 316 -2.25 0.51 15.30
N SER A 317 -2.10 -0.34 14.30
CA SER A 317 -3.22 -0.86 13.54
C SER A 317 -3.56 -2.29 13.96
N TRP A 318 -4.85 -2.57 14.06
CA TRP A 318 -5.40 -3.91 14.24
C TRP A 318 -6.24 -4.27 13.03
N THR A 319 -5.78 -5.26 12.28
CA THR A 319 -6.50 -5.77 11.11
C THR A 319 -7.12 -7.11 11.44
N GLN A 320 -8.41 -7.22 11.19
CA GLN A 320 -9.21 -8.42 11.36
C GLN A 320 -9.78 -8.88 10.03
N LYS A 321 -9.68 -10.19 9.77
CA LYS A 321 -10.46 -10.88 8.76
C LYS A 321 -11.91 -11.01 9.27
N LEU A 322 -12.85 -10.23 8.71
CA LEU A 322 -14.23 -10.23 9.13
C LEU A 322 -14.99 -11.42 8.55
N TYR A 323 -14.75 -11.72 7.27
CA TYR A 323 -15.48 -12.80 6.63
C TYR A 323 -14.64 -13.42 5.51
N LYS A 324 -14.43 -14.74 5.58
CA LYS A 324 -13.60 -15.53 4.65
C LYS A 324 -12.28 -14.81 4.32
N ASP A 325 -11.81 -14.86 3.08
CA ASP A 325 -10.56 -14.23 2.64
C ASP A 325 -10.80 -12.99 1.78
N TRP A 326 -11.98 -12.37 1.87
CA TRP A 326 -12.31 -11.23 1.02
C TRP A 326 -12.83 -9.97 1.73
N ILE A 327 -13.18 -10.03 3.06
CA ILE A 327 -13.55 -8.86 3.85
C ILE A 327 -12.61 -8.68 5.02
N TYR A 328 -11.97 -7.52 5.08
CA TYR A 328 -11.03 -7.15 6.14
C TYR A 328 -11.41 -5.80 6.74
N LEU A 329 -11.29 -5.68 8.04
CA LEU A 329 -11.42 -4.42 8.78
C LEU A 329 -10.09 -4.10 9.45
N THR A 330 -9.61 -2.87 9.25
CA THR A 330 -8.49 -2.31 10.00
C THR A 330 -8.97 -1.14 10.85
N ILE A 331 -8.54 -1.09 12.10
CA ILE A 331 -8.73 0.04 13.03
C ILE A 331 -7.35 0.51 13.42
N GLU A 332 -7.05 1.79 13.18
CA GLU A 332 -5.75 2.38 13.41
C GLU A 332 -5.85 3.69 14.20
N PRO A 333 -5.79 3.65 15.53
CA PRO A 333 -5.51 4.83 16.33
C PRO A 333 -4.10 5.34 16.05
N GLU A 334 -3.97 6.66 15.99
CA GLU A 334 -2.71 7.35 15.70
C GLU A 334 -2.54 8.60 16.56
N ILE A 335 -1.31 9.02 16.74
CA ILE A 335 -0.94 10.29 17.34
C ILE A 335 0.08 10.94 16.42
N GLU A 336 -0.23 12.14 15.96
CA GLU A 336 0.61 12.93 15.06
C GLU A 336 1.05 14.22 15.76
N PHE A 337 2.15 14.78 15.23
CA PHE A 337 2.72 16.06 15.65
C PHE A 337 3.08 16.86 14.38
N PRO A 338 2.08 17.35 13.61
CA PRO A 338 2.34 18.05 12.37
C PRO A 338 2.84 19.47 12.61
N LYS A 339 3.73 19.95 11.72
CA LYS A 339 4.29 21.30 11.72
C LYS A 339 3.19 22.37 11.66
N GLU A 340 2.12 22.14 10.90
CA GLU A 340 0.99 23.08 10.76
C GLU A 340 0.29 23.41 12.08
N TYR A 341 0.46 22.51 13.10
CA TYR A 341 -0.05 22.72 14.46
C TYR A 341 1.08 22.99 15.45
N ASP A 342 2.21 23.54 15.01
CA ASP A 342 3.40 23.81 15.83
C ASP A 342 3.85 22.56 16.62
N TYR A 343 3.76 21.39 16.00
CA TYR A 343 4.06 20.07 16.59
C TYR A 343 3.24 19.75 17.85
N HIS A 344 2.09 20.39 18.02
CA HIS A 344 1.18 20.00 19.08
C HIS A 344 0.50 18.68 18.76
N ILE A 345 0.27 17.89 19.81
CA ILE A 345 -0.37 16.59 19.72
C ILE A 345 -1.72 16.64 18.98
N ASN A 346 -1.89 15.79 18.00
CA ASN A 346 -3.11 15.61 17.20
C ASN A 346 -3.48 14.13 17.16
N PRO A 347 -4.25 13.61 18.13
CA PRO A 347 -4.72 12.24 18.11
C PRO A 347 -5.78 12.03 17.03
N GLY A 348 -5.71 10.89 16.35
CA GLY A 348 -6.60 10.50 15.27
C GLY A 348 -6.98 9.02 15.34
N ILE A 349 -7.91 8.66 14.48
CA ILE A 349 -8.29 7.27 14.23
C ILE A 349 -8.64 7.10 12.75
N MET A 350 -8.10 6.07 12.12
CA MET A 350 -8.48 5.63 10.80
C MET A 350 -9.20 4.28 10.89
N LEU A 351 -10.26 4.12 10.13
CA LEU A 351 -10.89 2.84 9.88
C LEU A 351 -10.69 2.49 8.41
N GLN A 352 -10.46 1.22 8.08
CA GLN A 352 -10.41 0.76 6.71
C GLN A 352 -11.23 -0.51 6.56
N LEU A 353 -12.24 -0.46 5.70
CA LEU A 353 -12.95 -1.65 5.22
C LEU A 353 -12.40 -1.98 3.83
N GLU A 354 -11.89 -3.20 3.65
CA GLU A 354 -11.34 -3.68 2.38
C GLU A 354 -12.11 -4.89 1.90
N LEU A 355 -12.56 -4.82 0.63
CA LEU A 355 -13.24 -5.90 -0.08
C LEU A 355 -12.34 -6.34 -1.24
N PHE A 356 -12.15 -7.65 -1.40
CA PHE A 356 -11.25 -8.21 -2.40
C PHE A 356 -11.91 -9.37 -3.16
N PHE A 357 -12.13 -9.22 -4.46
CA PHE A 357 -12.84 -10.16 -5.32
C PHE A 357 -11.86 -10.78 -6.33
N ILE A 358 -11.62 -12.07 -6.23
CA ILE A 358 -10.72 -12.84 -7.09
C ILE A 358 -11.23 -14.26 -7.27
N LYS A 359 -11.37 -14.74 -8.52
CA LYS A 359 -11.81 -16.11 -8.81
C LYS A 359 -10.69 -17.12 -8.62
N ASN A 360 -9.50 -16.82 -9.15
CA ASN A 360 -8.34 -17.72 -9.15
C ASN A 360 -7.21 -17.15 -8.30
N GLY A 361 -7.17 -17.49 -7.02
CA GLY A 361 -6.11 -17.09 -6.11
C GLY A 361 -6.61 -16.92 -4.68
N ASN A 362 -5.67 -16.80 -3.77
CA ASN A 362 -5.96 -16.47 -2.38
C ASN A 362 -5.40 -15.08 -2.09
N TYR A 363 -6.23 -14.23 -1.52
CA TYR A 363 -5.80 -12.96 -0.97
C TYR A 363 -5.70 -13.11 0.55
N ASP A 364 -4.51 -12.94 1.09
CA ASP A 364 -4.30 -12.92 2.54
C ASP A 364 -3.71 -11.57 2.95
N ARG A 365 -4.59 -10.67 3.41
CA ARG A 365 -4.24 -9.33 3.89
C ARG A 365 -3.39 -9.38 5.17
N LEU A 366 -3.55 -10.44 5.97
CA LEU A 366 -2.91 -10.59 7.27
C LEU A 366 -1.47 -11.10 7.17
N ASN A 367 -1.14 -11.73 6.04
CA ASN A 367 0.20 -12.23 5.85
C ASN A 367 1.13 -11.12 5.36
N ARG A 368 2.16 -10.87 6.13
CA ARG A 368 3.26 -9.99 5.74
C ARG A 368 4.43 -10.87 5.35
N TYR A 369 4.96 -10.64 4.17
CA TYR A 369 6.03 -11.45 3.62
C TYR A 369 7.32 -10.64 3.59
N ILE A 370 8.41 -11.29 3.99
CA ILE A 370 9.74 -10.81 3.64
C ILE A 370 9.92 -11.09 2.15
N PRO A 371 10.21 -10.06 1.33
CA PRO A 371 10.32 -10.26 -0.12
C PRO A 371 11.50 -11.17 -0.44
N LEU A 372 11.31 -12.04 -1.44
CA LEU A 372 12.36 -12.91 -1.97
C LEU A 372 13.01 -12.31 -3.22
N PRO A 373 14.30 -12.60 -3.47
CA PRO A 373 14.96 -12.23 -4.71
C PRO A 373 14.21 -12.75 -5.95
N TYR A 374 14.21 -11.95 -7.01
CA TYR A 374 13.58 -12.33 -8.26
C TYR A 374 14.46 -13.34 -9.00
N GLU A 375 13.91 -14.51 -9.31
CA GLU A 375 14.57 -15.52 -10.13
C GLU A 375 14.28 -15.25 -11.61
N LYS A 376 15.28 -15.56 -12.47
CA LYS A 376 15.04 -15.59 -13.91
C LYS A 376 14.36 -16.91 -14.24
N ASP A 377 13.19 -16.81 -14.88
CA ASP A 377 12.54 -17.94 -15.54
C ASP A 377 13.39 -18.47 -16.71
#